data_fe8714f27085be5623a653a8fe9ab110
#
_entry.id   fe8714f27085be5623a653a8fe9ab110
#
_cell.length_a   1.000
_cell.length_b   1.000
_cell.length_c   1.000
_cell.angle_alpha   90.00
_cell.angle_beta   90.00
_cell.angle_gamma   90.00
#
_symmetry.space_group_name_H-M   'P 1'
#
loop_
_entity.id
_entity.type
_entity.pdbx_description
1 polymer ?
#
loop_
_entity_poly.entity_id
_entity_poly.type
_entity_poly.pdbx_seq_one_letter_code
_entity_poly.pdbx_strand_id
1 'polypeptide(L)'
;MAAEIDGDFLVFLIGARFNNKLEFLRSLMDLGGRRGMQHMLDYLVSRPEKGLLAYEMGIPTIVQYWRSLDHLEAFAKDKDDPHLEVWRQYWRRVGKSGRTGIWHETYLVQAGQYEAVYGNMPPRGLGKAGRLVPMSESSRARDRIGALVG
;
A
#
# COMPACT_ATOMS: atom_id res chain seq x y z
N MET A 1 -16.24 -13.13 -8.74
CA MET A 1 -16.48 -11.81 -8.16
C MET A 1 -15.46 -10.83 -8.74
N ALA A 2 -15.81 -9.57 -8.84
CA ALA A 2 -14.93 -8.44 -9.14
C ALA A 2 -14.81 -7.54 -7.92
N ALA A 3 -13.88 -6.57 -7.92
CA ALA A 3 -13.83 -5.52 -6.92
C ALA A 3 -14.23 -4.19 -7.52
N GLU A 4 -14.87 -3.35 -6.72
CA GLU A 4 -15.30 -2.01 -7.07
C GLU A 4 -14.89 -1.01 -5.99
N ILE A 5 -14.30 0.11 -6.39
CA ILE A 5 -13.94 1.24 -5.53
C ILE A 5 -14.66 2.47 -6.09
N ASP A 6 -15.35 3.20 -5.21
CA ASP A 6 -16.04 4.42 -5.60
C ASP A 6 -15.03 5.56 -5.85
N GLY A 7 -15.08 6.14 -7.04
CA GLY A 7 -14.22 7.25 -7.46
C GLY A 7 -12.77 6.86 -7.74
N ASP A 8 -11.94 7.88 -7.90
CA ASP A 8 -10.50 7.73 -8.10
C ASP A 8 -9.83 7.26 -6.82
N PHE A 9 -8.71 6.58 -6.96
CA PHE A 9 -7.90 6.13 -5.83
C PHE A 9 -6.42 6.07 -6.21
N LEU A 10 -5.58 5.70 -5.24
CA LEU A 10 -4.15 5.61 -5.43
C LEU A 10 -3.66 4.25 -4.95
N VAL A 11 -2.76 3.64 -5.72
CA VAL A 11 -1.98 2.48 -5.29
C VAL A 11 -0.57 2.92 -4.98
N PHE A 12 -0.11 2.61 -3.77
CA PHE A 12 1.24 2.87 -3.30
C PHE A 12 1.95 1.57 -3.00
N LEU A 13 3.02 1.33 -3.70
CA LEU A 13 3.92 0.21 -3.46
C LEU A 13 5.13 0.70 -2.68
N ILE A 14 5.48 0.00 -1.61
CA ILE A 14 6.71 0.25 -0.88
C ILE A 14 7.40 -1.05 -0.59
N GLY A 15 8.69 -1.10 -0.85
CA GLY A 15 9.48 -2.29 -0.61
C GLY A 15 10.86 -1.99 -0.05
N ALA A 16 11.49 -3.03 0.49
CA ALA A 16 12.83 -2.96 1.02
C ALA A 16 13.73 -4.01 0.39
N ARG A 17 15.02 -3.71 0.32
CA ARG A 17 16.07 -4.63 -0.12
C ARG A 17 17.16 -4.71 0.92
N PHE A 18 17.58 -5.91 1.25
CA PHE A 18 18.74 -6.18 2.09
C PHE A 18 19.97 -6.35 1.18
N ASN A 19 20.82 -5.32 1.14
CA ASN A 19 21.98 -5.30 0.26
C ASN A 19 23.15 -6.14 0.79
N ASN A 20 23.20 -6.37 2.11
CA ASN A 20 24.19 -7.22 2.76
C ASN A 20 23.52 -8.40 3.47
N LYS A 21 23.66 -9.61 2.92
CA LYS A 21 23.06 -10.83 3.45
C LYS A 21 23.63 -11.22 4.82
N LEU A 22 24.90 -10.89 5.09
CA LEU A 22 25.56 -11.20 6.38
C LEU A 22 25.06 -10.32 7.51
N GLU A 23 24.46 -9.15 7.19
CA GLU A 23 23.90 -8.21 8.15
C GLU A 23 22.37 -8.20 8.16
N PHE A 24 21.74 -9.29 7.71
CA PHE A 24 20.28 -9.38 7.58
C PHE A 24 19.52 -8.96 8.84
N LEU A 25 19.95 -9.44 10.01
CA LEU A 25 19.30 -9.09 11.29
C LEU A 25 19.42 -7.61 11.61
N ARG A 26 20.58 -6.99 11.34
CA ARG A 26 20.76 -5.53 11.50
C ARG A 26 19.89 -4.76 10.53
N SER A 27 19.83 -5.20 9.27
CA SER A 27 19.01 -4.60 8.24
C SER A 27 17.52 -4.67 8.59
N LEU A 28 17.06 -5.76 9.18
CA LEU A 28 15.69 -5.88 9.68
C LEU A 28 15.40 -4.90 10.81
N MET A 29 16.36 -4.67 11.70
CA MET A 29 16.25 -3.66 12.76
C MET A 29 16.27 -2.23 12.21
N ASP A 30 17.01 -1.97 11.13
CA ASP A 30 17.06 -0.66 10.46
C ASP A 30 15.67 -0.23 9.94
N LEU A 31 14.88 -1.19 9.48
CA LEU A 31 13.48 -0.97 9.06
C LEU A 31 12.50 -0.79 10.23
N GLY A 32 13.01 -0.69 11.47
CA GLY A 32 12.19 -0.55 12.68
C GLY A 32 11.64 -1.86 13.22
N GLY A 33 12.07 -3.00 12.67
CA GLY A 33 11.58 -4.31 13.06
C GLY A 33 10.05 -4.41 12.97
N ARG A 34 9.42 -5.11 13.93
CA ARG A 34 7.95 -5.22 14.01
C ARG A 34 7.23 -3.91 14.32
N ARG A 35 7.93 -2.90 14.87
CA ARG A 35 7.32 -1.63 15.30
C ARG A 35 7.36 -0.53 14.23
N GLY A 36 8.07 -0.73 13.13
CA GLY A 36 8.18 0.28 12.08
C GLY A 36 6.92 0.39 11.23
N MET A 37 6.91 -0.31 10.12
CA MET A 37 5.83 -0.26 9.13
C MET A 37 4.50 -0.78 9.69
N GLN A 38 4.51 -1.89 10.47
CA GLN A 38 3.28 -2.42 11.05
C GLN A 38 2.59 -1.41 11.96
N HIS A 39 3.35 -0.73 12.83
CA HIS A 39 2.79 0.30 13.69
C HIS A 39 2.15 1.45 12.91
N MET A 40 2.76 1.89 11.81
CA MET A 40 2.18 2.91 10.94
C MET A 40 0.89 2.44 10.28
N LEU A 41 0.84 1.18 9.81
CA LEU A 41 -0.35 0.62 9.20
C LEU A 41 -1.49 0.43 10.21
N ASP A 42 -1.19 -0.06 11.41
CA ASP A 42 -2.17 -0.20 12.50
C ASP A 42 -2.74 1.16 12.92
N TYR A 43 -1.88 2.18 13.00
CA TYR A 43 -2.30 3.56 13.24
C TYR A 43 -3.28 4.06 12.17
N LEU A 44 -2.97 3.84 10.89
CA LEU A 44 -3.81 4.26 9.76
C LEU A 44 -5.13 3.50 9.71
N VAL A 45 -5.13 2.19 9.98
CA VAL A 45 -6.36 1.37 10.04
C VAL A 45 -7.30 1.86 11.14
N SER A 46 -6.75 2.33 12.25
CA SER A 46 -7.56 2.90 13.35
C SER A 46 -8.11 4.30 13.06
N ARG A 47 -7.70 4.92 11.93
CA ARG A 47 -8.04 6.30 11.54
C ARG A 47 -8.45 6.38 10.06
N PRO A 48 -9.66 5.93 9.70
CA PRO A 48 -10.13 5.92 8.31
C PRO A 48 -10.08 7.31 7.63
N GLU A 49 -10.21 8.39 8.42
CA GLU A 49 -10.14 9.77 7.95
C GLU A 49 -8.77 10.14 7.35
N LYS A 50 -7.71 9.39 7.67
CA LYS A 50 -6.39 9.56 7.07
C LYS A 50 -6.32 9.03 5.62
N GLY A 51 -7.33 8.31 5.16
CA GLY A 51 -7.53 7.94 3.76
C GLY A 51 -6.86 6.64 3.31
N LEU A 52 -6.26 5.84 4.21
CA LEU A 52 -5.86 4.47 3.87
C LEU A 52 -7.11 3.60 3.73
N LEU A 53 -7.35 3.07 2.53
CA LEU A 53 -8.49 2.20 2.24
C LEU A 53 -8.22 0.74 2.63
N ALA A 54 -7.03 0.25 2.28
CA ALA A 54 -6.58 -1.10 2.62
C ALA A 54 -5.06 -1.24 2.37
N TYR A 55 -4.50 -2.32 2.87
CA TYR A 55 -3.15 -2.74 2.52
C TYR A 55 -3.02 -4.26 2.44
N GLU A 56 -2.03 -4.71 1.71
CA GLU A 56 -1.56 -6.10 1.70
C GLU A 56 -0.09 -6.14 2.12
N MET A 57 0.17 -6.90 3.16
CA MET A 57 1.52 -7.13 3.64
C MET A 57 2.17 -8.23 2.82
N GLY A 58 3.22 -7.89 2.08
CA GLY A 58 4.07 -8.83 1.37
C GLY A 58 5.51 -8.71 1.82
N ILE A 59 6.33 -9.66 1.42
CA ILE A 59 7.78 -9.62 1.63
C ILE A 59 8.44 -9.77 0.25
N PRO A 60 9.20 -8.79 -0.21
CA PRO A 60 9.66 -7.57 0.48
C PRO A 60 8.79 -6.31 0.23
N THR A 61 7.60 -6.46 -0.34
CA THR A 61 6.78 -5.34 -0.82
C THR A 61 5.43 -5.29 -0.11
N ILE A 62 5.02 -4.10 0.30
CA ILE A 62 3.69 -3.81 0.83
C ILE A 62 2.93 -3.02 -0.24
N VAL A 63 1.69 -3.44 -0.50
CA VAL A 63 0.77 -2.73 -1.38
C VAL A 63 -0.23 -1.98 -0.52
N GLN A 64 -0.42 -0.70 -0.74
CA GLN A 64 -1.37 0.15 -0.03
C GLN A 64 -2.34 0.78 -1.02
N TYR A 65 -3.58 0.92 -0.62
CA TYR A 65 -4.65 1.58 -1.39
C TYR A 65 -5.08 2.81 -0.61
N TRP A 66 -5.04 3.97 -1.25
CA TRP A 66 -5.33 5.26 -0.64
C TRP A 66 -6.45 5.98 -1.36
N ARG A 67 -7.21 6.79 -0.63
CA ARG A 67 -8.29 7.59 -1.19
C ARG A 67 -7.79 8.61 -2.21
N SER A 68 -6.66 9.24 -1.96
CA SER A 68 -6.04 10.19 -2.88
C SER A 68 -4.56 10.43 -2.56
N LEU A 69 -3.88 11.14 -3.47
CA LEU A 69 -2.51 11.60 -3.24
C LEU A 69 -2.44 12.59 -2.08
N ASP A 70 -3.44 13.46 -1.93
CA ASP A 70 -3.48 14.43 -0.83
C ASP A 70 -3.50 13.75 0.54
N HIS A 71 -4.23 12.64 0.70
CA HIS A 71 -4.25 11.88 1.94
C HIS A 71 -2.88 11.23 2.22
N LEU A 72 -2.26 10.62 1.21
CA LEU A 72 -0.92 10.03 1.36
C LEU A 72 0.12 11.10 1.73
N GLU A 73 0.10 12.26 1.06
CA GLU A 73 1.02 13.35 1.34
C GLU A 73 0.77 13.99 2.70
N ALA A 74 -0.49 14.16 3.10
CA ALA A 74 -0.84 14.68 4.41
C ALA A 74 -0.26 13.78 5.51
N PHE A 75 -0.47 12.46 5.41
CA PHE A 75 0.14 11.51 6.35
C PHE A 75 1.68 11.56 6.34
N ALA A 76 2.30 11.67 5.17
CA ALA A 76 3.75 11.70 5.06
C ALA A 76 4.39 12.97 5.65
N LYS A 77 3.65 14.08 5.66
CA LYS A 77 4.14 15.42 6.10
C LYS A 77 3.69 15.79 7.52
N ASP A 78 2.66 15.17 8.04
CA ASP A 78 2.12 15.48 9.36
C ASP A 78 3.12 15.13 10.46
N LYS A 79 3.39 16.12 11.34
CA LYS A 79 4.34 15.95 12.45
C LYS A 79 3.80 15.07 13.57
N ASP A 80 2.48 15.00 13.68
CA ASP A 80 1.77 14.21 14.69
C ASP A 80 1.58 12.76 14.25
N ASP A 81 1.82 12.46 12.97
CA ASP A 81 1.75 11.11 12.42
C ASP A 81 3.10 10.37 12.57
N PRO A 82 3.08 9.05 12.78
CA PRO A 82 4.28 8.27 13.07
C PRO A 82 5.28 8.18 11.90
N HIS A 83 4.88 8.54 10.69
CA HIS A 83 5.68 8.40 9.48
C HIS A 83 7.02 9.14 9.56
N LEU A 84 7.01 10.42 9.96
CA LEU A 84 8.22 11.23 9.99
C LEU A 84 9.25 10.70 10.98
N GLU A 85 8.81 10.23 12.16
CA GLU A 85 9.74 9.67 13.15
C GLU A 85 10.33 8.35 12.70
N VAL A 86 9.52 7.45 12.12
CA VAL A 86 10.00 6.19 11.55
C VAL A 86 11.01 6.44 10.43
N TRP A 87 10.75 7.43 9.56
CA TRP A 87 11.64 7.81 8.48
C TRP A 87 12.97 8.40 8.97
N ARG A 88 12.92 9.30 9.98
CA ARG A 88 14.13 9.84 10.62
C ARG A 88 14.96 8.75 11.30
N GLN A 89 14.32 7.81 11.97
CA GLN A 89 15.00 6.68 12.61
C GLN A 89 15.66 5.77 11.59
N TYR A 90 14.99 5.50 10.47
CA TYR A 90 15.58 4.75 9.36
C TYR A 90 16.87 5.42 8.89
N TRP A 91 16.82 6.70 8.52
CA TRP A 91 18.01 7.42 8.04
C TRP A 91 19.12 7.53 9.06
N ARG A 92 18.80 7.68 10.34
CA ARG A 92 19.81 7.64 11.41
C ARG A 92 20.52 6.28 11.51
N ARG A 93 19.79 5.18 11.32
CA ARG A 93 20.33 3.82 11.44
C ARG A 93 21.09 3.38 10.20
N VAL A 94 20.52 3.62 9.04
CA VAL A 94 21.10 3.21 7.75
C VAL A 94 22.20 4.17 7.34
N GLY A 95 21.95 5.47 7.47
CA GLY A 95 22.88 6.52 7.09
C GLY A 95 23.46 6.29 5.69
N LYS A 96 24.78 6.44 5.58
CA LYS A 96 25.52 6.16 4.34
C LYS A 96 25.96 4.70 4.20
N SER A 97 25.54 3.78 5.11
CA SER A 97 26.00 2.40 5.10
C SER A 97 25.55 1.60 3.88
N GLY A 98 24.41 1.98 3.28
CA GLY A 98 23.85 1.28 2.13
C GLY A 98 23.40 -0.16 2.40
N ARG A 99 23.32 -0.59 3.66
CA ARG A 99 22.92 -1.96 4.04
C ARG A 99 21.52 -2.32 3.60
N THR A 100 20.61 -1.35 3.72
CA THR A 100 19.20 -1.51 3.41
C THR A 100 18.77 -0.43 2.43
N GLY A 101 18.13 -0.82 1.34
CA GLY A 101 17.49 0.07 0.40
C GLY A 101 15.98 0.08 0.60
N ILE A 102 15.36 1.22 0.35
CA ILE A 102 13.89 1.38 0.25
C ILE A 102 13.56 1.95 -1.12
N TRP A 103 12.48 1.47 -1.70
CA TRP A 103 11.91 2.01 -2.93
C TRP A 103 10.40 2.16 -2.77
N HIS A 104 9.79 3.04 -3.51
CA HIS A 104 8.34 3.13 -3.61
C HIS A 104 7.91 3.57 -5.00
N GLU A 105 6.66 3.23 -5.34
CA GLU A 105 5.98 3.67 -6.54
C GLU A 105 4.57 4.12 -6.20
N THR A 106 4.06 5.11 -6.92
CA THR A 106 2.74 5.66 -6.72
C THR A 106 1.99 5.66 -8.06
N TYR A 107 0.81 5.04 -8.07
CA TYR A 107 -0.05 4.97 -9.24
C TYR A 107 -1.37 5.67 -8.95
N LEU A 108 -1.70 6.68 -9.74
CA LEU A 108 -3.01 7.32 -9.71
C LEU A 108 -3.95 6.53 -10.62
N VAL A 109 -5.02 6.02 -10.06
CA VAL A 109 -5.99 5.18 -10.76
C VAL A 109 -7.32 5.92 -10.86
N GLN A 110 -7.73 6.23 -12.09
CA GLN A 110 -9.04 6.83 -12.33
C GLN A 110 -10.14 5.81 -12.12
N ALA A 111 -11.31 6.28 -11.75
CA ALA A 111 -12.51 5.45 -11.58
C ALA A 111 -12.73 4.57 -12.83
N GLY A 112 -12.95 3.28 -12.61
CA GLY A 112 -13.15 2.30 -13.67
C GLY A 112 -11.91 1.93 -14.50
N GLN A 113 -10.75 2.55 -14.31
CA GLN A 113 -9.51 2.23 -15.03
C GLN A 113 -8.72 1.11 -14.35
N TYR A 114 -9.41 0.10 -13.87
CA TYR A 114 -8.85 -1.08 -13.23
C TYR A 114 -9.77 -2.28 -13.42
N GLU A 115 -9.26 -3.46 -13.15
CA GLU A 115 -10.08 -4.66 -12.99
C GLU A 115 -9.49 -5.55 -11.91
N ALA A 116 -10.35 -6.35 -11.27
CA ALA A 116 -9.92 -7.37 -10.34
C ALA A 116 -10.88 -8.56 -10.40
N VAL A 117 -10.31 -9.76 -10.36
CA VAL A 117 -11.07 -11.01 -10.44
C VAL A 117 -10.76 -11.87 -9.22
N TYR A 118 -11.82 -12.38 -8.59
CA TYR A 118 -11.75 -13.23 -7.41
C TYR A 118 -12.46 -14.56 -7.69
N GLY A 119 -11.71 -15.64 -7.67
CA GLY A 119 -12.22 -17.00 -7.75
C GLY A 119 -11.85 -17.76 -6.48
N ASN A 120 -12.85 -18.19 -5.71
CA ASN A 120 -12.66 -18.93 -4.45
C ASN A 120 -11.68 -18.25 -3.46
N MET A 121 -11.67 -16.92 -3.44
CA MET A 121 -10.78 -16.10 -2.63
C MET A 121 -11.58 -15.16 -1.72
N PRO A 122 -11.13 -14.97 -0.47
CA PRO A 122 -11.63 -13.86 0.35
C PRO A 122 -11.20 -12.51 -0.27
N PRO A 123 -11.80 -11.38 0.18
CA PRO A 123 -11.37 -10.07 -0.26
C PRO A 123 -9.87 -9.86 -0.05
N ARG A 124 -9.17 -9.44 -1.12
CA ARG A 124 -7.75 -9.09 -1.14
C ARG A 124 -7.56 -7.81 -1.96
N GLY A 125 -6.53 -7.05 -1.63
CA GLY A 125 -6.17 -5.86 -2.40
C GLY A 125 -7.35 -4.92 -2.60
N LEU A 126 -7.74 -4.71 -3.86
CA LEU A 126 -8.90 -3.88 -4.24
C LEU A 126 -10.20 -4.32 -3.56
N GLY A 127 -10.41 -5.62 -3.37
CA GLY A 127 -11.61 -6.14 -2.71
C GLY A 127 -11.68 -5.81 -1.22
N LYS A 128 -10.55 -5.50 -0.57
CA LYS A 128 -10.53 -4.96 0.80
C LYS A 128 -10.69 -3.44 0.81
N ALA A 129 -10.12 -2.77 -0.20
CA ALA A 129 -10.18 -1.31 -0.31
C ALA A 129 -11.56 -0.79 -0.71
N GLY A 130 -12.34 -1.61 -1.40
CA GLY A 130 -13.70 -1.33 -1.84
C GLY A 130 -14.67 -2.43 -1.44
N ARG A 131 -15.46 -2.90 -2.39
CA ARG A 131 -16.43 -3.99 -2.19
C ARG A 131 -16.31 -5.05 -3.28
N LEU A 132 -16.70 -6.29 -2.97
CA LEU A 132 -16.85 -7.34 -3.95
C LEU A 132 -18.24 -7.27 -4.60
N VAL A 133 -18.27 -7.33 -5.93
CA VAL A 133 -19.48 -7.33 -6.76
C VAL A 133 -19.51 -8.56 -7.67
N PRO A 134 -20.68 -9.01 -8.15
CA PRO A 134 -20.76 -10.01 -9.18
C PRO A 134 -19.91 -9.60 -10.40
N MET A 135 -19.14 -10.53 -10.95
CA MET A 135 -18.37 -10.28 -12.17
C MET A 135 -19.31 -10.23 -13.36
N SER A 136 -19.05 -9.32 -14.31
CA SER A 136 -19.75 -9.31 -15.60
C SER A 136 -19.48 -10.61 -16.38
N GLU A 137 -20.38 -10.99 -17.27
CA GLU A 137 -20.25 -12.21 -18.08
C GLU A 137 -19.10 -12.13 -19.09
N SER A 138 -18.52 -10.95 -19.32
CA SER A 138 -17.40 -10.79 -20.23
C SER A 138 -16.13 -11.50 -19.72
N SER A 139 -15.56 -12.33 -20.57
CA SER A 139 -14.31 -13.05 -20.29
C SER A 139 -13.06 -12.17 -20.48
N ARG A 140 -13.18 -11.00 -21.12
CA ARG A 140 -12.02 -10.15 -21.47
C ARG A 140 -11.82 -9.03 -20.46
N ALA A 141 -10.59 -8.84 -20.02
CA ALA A 141 -10.23 -7.75 -19.10
C ALA A 141 -10.62 -6.36 -19.65
N ARG A 142 -10.39 -6.12 -20.95
CA ARG A 142 -10.73 -4.84 -21.60
C ARG A 142 -12.21 -4.47 -21.54
N ASP A 143 -13.09 -5.46 -21.53
CA ASP A 143 -14.54 -5.24 -21.49
C ASP A 143 -15.01 -4.97 -20.06
N ARG A 144 -14.23 -5.40 -19.06
CA ARG A 144 -14.50 -5.17 -17.65
C ARG A 144 -13.92 -3.83 -17.16
N ILE A 145 -12.78 -3.39 -17.76
CA ILE A 145 -12.22 -2.06 -17.50
C ILE A 145 -13.16 -1.02 -18.08
N GLY A 146 -13.62 -0.09 -17.25
CA GLY A 146 -14.58 0.94 -17.62
C GLY A 146 -16.05 0.53 -17.47
N ALA A 147 -16.39 -0.75 -17.37
CA ALA A 147 -17.78 -1.19 -17.17
C ALA A 147 -18.35 -0.86 -15.77
N LEU A 148 -17.48 -0.49 -14.83
CA LEU A 148 -17.83 -0.13 -13.44
C LEU A 148 -18.13 1.38 -13.27
N VAL A 149 -18.15 2.13 -14.37
CA VAL A 149 -18.42 3.59 -14.39
C VAL A 149 -19.74 3.81 -15.14
N GLY A 150 -20.82 3.27 -14.58
CA GLY A 150 -22.17 3.43 -15.10
C GLY A 150 -23.14 3.83 -13.99
#